data_1d0b01e1520bab8641a1bc95374fadee
#
_entry.id   1d0b01e1520bab8641a1bc95374fadee
#
_cell.length_a   1.000
_cell.length_b   1.000
_cell.length_c   1.000
_cell.angle_alpha   90.00
_cell.angle_beta   90.00
_cell.angle_gamma   90.00
#
_symmetry.space_group_name_H-M   'P 1'
#
loop_
_entity.id
_entity.type
_entity.pdbx_description
1 polymer ?
#
loop_
_entity_poly.entity_id
_entity_poly.type
_entity_poly.pdbx_seq_one_letter_code
_entity_poly.pdbx_strand_id
1 'polypeptide(L)'
;MKKIVFVLLMLGLCTSVISQTTKDVSGAAKSNTHIKVFNQAMNTGDLGTAIIALNYYISDQGSNNTYADTLAMIYMQQGAYAQCYYWSDKRLAAKPDDKSLMEMKGISLEKMRQPKEAIDIFEKLYAKTKSPYHAYKLMEMQYSIKRLAECIATANSAEKLQFKPEYVMTYNVGDEMGRTYLQAGIFNIHGLALYDLDRKAEGKAYFERAVALDSNFVLARQNLEAIKVIEGKANKVDPNNPQNPGSPANKPKQN
;
A
#
# COMPACT_ATOMS: atom_id res chain seq x y z
N MET A 1 13.87 -14.30 17.72
CA MET A 1 14.29 -12.92 18.02
C MET A 1 14.40 -12.04 16.76
N LYS A 2 13.45 -12.17 15.80
CA LYS A 2 13.48 -11.40 14.52
C LYS A 2 12.22 -10.53 14.29
N LYS A 3 11.36 -10.34 15.31
CA LYS A 3 10.09 -9.59 15.17
C LYS A 3 10.15 -8.11 15.56
N ILE A 4 11.29 -7.61 16.02
CA ILE A 4 11.40 -6.24 16.60
C ILE A 4 11.70 -5.15 15.55
N VAL A 5 12.25 -5.49 14.40
CA VAL A 5 12.71 -4.48 13.40
C VAL A 5 11.57 -3.85 12.60
N PHE A 6 10.40 -4.51 12.51
CA PHE A 6 9.25 -3.99 11.74
C PHE A 6 8.55 -2.78 12.37
N VAL A 7 8.72 -2.59 13.68
CA VAL A 7 8.04 -1.52 14.43
C VAL A 7 8.71 -0.15 14.23
N LEU A 8 10.01 -0.12 13.95
CA LEU A 8 10.79 1.13 13.95
C LEU A 8 10.63 2.01 12.69
N LEU A 9 10.26 1.46 11.54
CA LEU A 9 10.14 2.25 10.30
C LEU A 9 8.76 2.93 10.15
N MET A 10 7.73 2.41 10.81
CA MET A 10 6.41 3.08 10.91
C MET A 10 6.40 4.20 11.96
N LEU A 11 7.35 4.18 12.91
CA LEU A 11 7.46 5.19 13.97
C LEU A 11 7.87 6.59 13.47
N GLY A 12 8.52 6.69 12.32
CA GLY A 12 8.95 7.99 11.77
C GLY A 12 7.80 8.89 11.31
N LEU A 13 6.68 8.32 10.91
CA LEU A 13 5.47 9.09 10.51
C LEU A 13 4.50 9.32 11.69
N CYS A 14 4.54 8.44 12.73
CA CYS A 14 3.66 8.57 13.88
C CYS A 14 4.17 9.54 14.96
N THR A 15 5.47 9.86 15.01
CA THR A 15 6.02 10.74 16.06
C THR A 15 5.50 12.18 15.99
N SER A 16 5.17 12.67 14.80
CA SER A 16 4.58 14.00 14.63
C SER A 16 3.12 14.07 15.11
N VAL A 17 2.35 12.98 14.98
CA VAL A 17 0.95 12.91 15.41
C VAL A 17 0.87 12.71 16.92
N ILE A 18 1.73 11.87 17.51
CA ILE A 18 1.79 11.65 18.96
C ILE A 18 2.22 12.94 19.69
N SER A 19 3.15 13.71 19.09
CA SER A 19 3.58 14.99 19.67
C SER A 19 2.49 16.06 19.65
N GLN A 20 1.57 16.04 18.68
CA GLN A 20 0.45 16.98 18.65
C GLN A 20 -0.66 16.60 19.64
N THR A 21 -0.98 15.31 19.79
CA THR A 21 -1.97 14.86 20.77
C THR A 21 -1.50 15.01 22.22
N THR A 22 -0.21 14.88 22.49
CA THR A 22 0.32 15.09 23.84
C THR A 22 0.38 16.57 24.25
N LYS A 23 0.46 17.51 23.31
CA LYS A 23 0.42 18.95 23.64
C LYS A 23 -0.96 19.45 24.03
N ASP A 24 -2.03 18.89 23.50
CA ASP A 24 -3.40 19.24 23.86
C ASP A 24 -3.86 18.64 25.19
N VAL A 25 -3.16 17.62 25.69
CA VAL A 25 -3.47 16.98 26.99
C VAL A 25 -3.00 17.80 28.20
N SER A 26 -2.12 18.79 28.01
CA SER A 26 -1.61 19.63 29.10
C SER A 26 -2.55 20.74 29.56
N GLY A 27 -3.65 20.98 28.88
CA GLY A 27 -4.65 22.03 29.18
C GLY A 27 -5.89 21.47 29.82
N ALA A 28 -5.90 21.42 31.15
CA ALA A 28 -7.11 21.51 32.02
C ALA A 28 -8.13 20.36 31.97
N ALA A 29 -7.77 19.11 31.75
CA ALA A 29 -8.67 18.02 32.04
C ALA A 29 -8.41 17.50 33.47
N LYS A 30 -9.45 17.48 34.34
CA LYS A 30 -9.44 16.67 35.56
C LYS A 30 -8.97 15.27 35.15
N SER A 31 -7.79 14.88 35.65
CA SER A 31 -7.13 13.62 35.27
C SER A 31 -8.07 12.45 35.53
N ASN A 32 -8.72 11.96 34.47
CA ASN A 32 -9.52 10.74 34.53
C ASN A 32 -8.59 9.56 34.80
N THR A 33 -8.96 8.70 35.72
CA THR A 33 -8.17 7.51 36.08
C THR A 33 -7.87 6.62 34.85
N HIS A 34 -8.80 6.52 33.92
CA HIS A 34 -8.61 5.73 32.69
C HIS A 34 -7.49 6.29 31.81
N ILE A 35 -7.36 7.63 31.73
CA ILE A 35 -6.27 8.25 30.97
C ILE A 35 -4.91 8.07 31.66
N LYS A 36 -4.88 8.06 32.99
CA LYS A 36 -3.64 7.72 33.72
C LYS A 36 -3.18 6.30 33.42
N VAL A 37 -4.11 5.35 33.47
CA VAL A 37 -3.84 3.94 33.14
C VAL A 37 -3.41 3.81 31.68
N PHE A 38 -4.10 4.47 30.75
CA PHE A 38 -3.72 4.52 29.33
C PHE A 38 -2.28 5.02 29.15
N ASN A 39 -1.92 6.15 29.73
CA ASN A 39 -0.58 6.73 29.60
C ASN A 39 0.50 5.81 30.21
N GLN A 40 0.22 5.18 31.34
CA GLN A 40 1.13 4.21 31.95
C GLN A 40 1.33 2.99 31.04
N ALA A 41 0.23 2.43 30.50
CA ALA A 41 0.26 1.30 29.61
C ALA A 41 1.03 1.61 28.31
N MET A 42 0.83 2.78 27.74
CA MET A 42 1.60 3.25 26.56
C MET A 42 3.10 3.37 26.85
N ASN A 43 3.47 3.88 28.03
CA ASN A 43 4.87 4.02 28.45
C ASN A 43 5.56 2.66 28.63
N THR A 44 4.80 1.63 28.99
CA THR A 44 5.33 0.26 29.19
C THR A 44 5.17 -0.62 27.94
N GLY A 45 4.54 -0.11 26.87
CA GLY A 45 4.24 -0.89 25.67
C GLY A 45 3.10 -1.90 25.84
N ASP A 46 2.33 -1.82 26.92
CA ASP A 46 1.16 -2.67 27.16
C ASP A 46 -0.06 -2.15 26.40
N LEU A 47 -0.11 -2.46 25.09
CA LEU A 47 -1.19 -2.03 24.22
C LEU A 47 -2.54 -2.64 24.61
N GLY A 48 -2.56 -3.82 25.23
CA GLY A 48 -3.79 -4.46 25.70
C GLY A 48 -4.47 -3.61 26.80
N THR A 49 -3.73 -3.26 27.85
CA THR A 49 -4.20 -2.37 28.91
C THR A 49 -4.55 -0.98 28.38
N ALA A 50 -3.76 -0.44 27.44
CA ALA A 50 -4.06 0.85 26.80
C ALA A 50 -5.42 0.85 26.09
N ILE A 51 -5.73 -0.21 25.32
CA ILE A 51 -7.01 -0.38 24.64
C ILE A 51 -8.17 -0.44 25.65
N ILE A 52 -8.02 -1.25 26.70
CA ILE A 52 -9.05 -1.38 27.74
C ILE A 52 -9.33 -0.04 28.40
N ALA A 53 -8.29 0.68 28.81
CA ALA A 53 -8.41 1.98 29.43
C ALA A 53 -9.10 3.02 28.54
N LEU A 54 -8.76 3.06 27.23
CA LEU A 54 -9.43 3.95 26.28
C LEU A 54 -10.88 3.57 26.03
N ASN A 55 -11.22 2.28 25.97
CA ASN A 55 -12.61 1.85 25.81
C ASN A 55 -13.46 2.31 27.01
N TYR A 56 -12.97 2.17 28.24
CA TYR A 56 -13.66 2.69 29.42
C TYR A 56 -13.82 4.21 29.36
N TYR A 57 -12.74 4.93 29.04
CA TYR A 57 -12.79 6.39 28.90
C TYR A 57 -13.83 6.85 27.88
N ILE A 58 -13.84 6.20 26.68
CA ILE A 58 -14.77 6.54 25.61
C ILE A 58 -16.22 6.17 26.00
N SER A 59 -16.41 5.09 26.76
CA SER A 59 -17.74 4.72 27.31
C SER A 59 -18.28 5.81 28.22
N ASP A 60 -17.43 6.42 29.05
CA ASP A 60 -17.83 7.47 30.00
C ASP A 60 -18.03 8.82 29.32
N GLN A 61 -17.18 9.16 28.33
CA GLN A 61 -17.12 10.50 27.74
C GLN A 61 -17.78 10.60 26.36
N GLY A 62 -18.25 9.48 25.81
CA GLY A 62 -18.75 9.37 24.43
C GLY A 62 -17.64 9.22 23.40
N SER A 63 -18.01 8.69 22.25
CA SER A 63 -17.07 8.36 21.16
C SER A 63 -16.64 9.55 20.29
N ASN A 64 -17.20 10.73 20.53
CA ASN A 64 -16.86 11.92 19.75
C ASN A 64 -15.69 12.71 20.37
N ASN A 65 -14.60 12.01 20.69
CA ASN A 65 -13.39 12.58 21.24
C ASN A 65 -12.15 12.05 20.54
N THR A 66 -11.00 12.73 20.70
CA THR A 66 -9.73 12.38 20.03
C THR A 66 -9.15 11.04 20.48
N TYR A 67 -9.50 10.53 21.65
CA TYR A 67 -9.05 9.22 22.10
C TYR A 67 -9.64 8.06 21.31
N ALA A 68 -10.81 8.27 20.66
CA ALA A 68 -11.34 7.30 19.72
C ALA A 68 -10.49 7.23 18.43
N ASP A 69 -9.88 8.34 18.00
CA ASP A 69 -8.93 8.36 16.90
C ASP A 69 -7.64 7.58 17.29
N THR A 70 -7.17 7.80 18.53
CA THR A 70 -6.03 7.06 19.11
C THR A 70 -6.32 5.57 19.21
N LEU A 71 -7.52 5.19 19.59
CA LEU A 71 -7.93 3.78 19.67
C LEU A 71 -7.93 3.12 18.29
N ALA A 72 -8.45 3.82 17.26
CA ALA A 72 -8.37 3.34 15.88
C ALA A 72 -6.92 3.11 15.43
N MET A 73 -6.01 4.04 15.78
CA MET A 73 -4.59 3.95 15.45
C MET A 73 -3.92 2.75 16.16
N ILE A 74 -4.21 2.51 17.44
CA ILE A 74 -3.66 1.36 18.16
C ILE A 74 -4.13 0.04 17.54
N TYR A 75 -5.41 -0.06 17.17
CA TYR A 75 -5.93 -1.25 16.47
C TYR A 75 -5.28 -1.43 15.10
N MET A 76 -4.99 -0.35 14.36
CA MET A 76 -4.24 -0.42 13.11
C MET A 76 -2.84 -1.00 13.33
N GLN A 77 -2.12 -0.51 14.34
CA GLN A 77 -0.78 -1.00 14.68
C GLN A 77 -0.75 -2.47 15.08
N GLN A 78 -1.81 -2.94 15.72
CA GLN A 78 -1.96 -4.36 16.11
C GLN A 78 -2.46 -5.26 14.97
N GLY A 79 -2.80 -4.71 13.80
CA GLY A 79 -3.42 -5.48 12.72
C GLY A 79 -4.87 -5.90 13.01
N ALA A 80 -5.51 -5.31 14.02
CA ALA A 80 -6.90 -5.53 14.38
C ALA A 80 -7.82 -4.69 13.46
N TYR A 81 -7.84 -5.04 12.17
CA TYR A 81 -8.43 -4.20 11.12
C TYR A 81 -9.94 -4.00 11.26
N ALA A 82 -10.67 -4.99 11.76
CA ALA A 82 -12.11 -4.83 11.97
C ALA A 82 -12.43 -3.77 13.02
N GLN A 83 -11.67 -3.74 14.11
CA GLN A 83 -11.81 -2.74 15.16
C GLN A 83 -11.33 -1.35 14.69
N CYS A 84 -10.22 -1.31 13.94
CA CYS A 84 -9.74 -0.09 13.33
C CYS A 84 -10.78 0.50 12.37
N TYR A 85 -11.37 -0.32 11.50
CA TYR A 85 -12.47 0.08 10.62
C TYR A 85 -13.64 0.67 11.42
N TYR A 86 -14.11 -0.05 12.44
CA TYR A 86 -15.24 0.41 13.27
C TYR A 86 -15.00 1.80 13.86
N TRP A 87 -13.82 2.01 14.47
CA TRP A 87 -13.52 3.27 15.11
C TRP A 87 -13.25 4.39 14.11
N SER A 88 -12.53 4.14 13.03
CA SER A 88 -12.29 5.13 11.98
C SER A 88 -13.59 5.53 11.28
N ASP A 89 -14.47 4.59 10.96
CA ASP A 89 -15.78 4.86 10.37
C ASP A 89 -16.66 5.73 11.29
N LYS A 90 -16.76 5.34 12.56
CA LYS A 90 -17.51 6.08 13.56
C LYS A 90 -16.99 7.51 13.73
N ARG A 91 -15.68 7.71 13.69
CA ARG A 91 -15.06 9.03 13.80
C ARG A 91 -15.22 9.87 12.54
N LEU A 92 -15.24 9.25 11.37
CA LEU A 92 -15.51 9.95 10.12
C LEU A 92 -16.92 10.54 10.04
N ALA A 93 -17.89 10.02 10.78
CA ALA A 93 -19.20 10.64 10.91
C ALA A 93 -19.13 12.07 11.48
N ALA A 94 -18.18 12.34 12.39
CA ALA A 94 -17.94 13.66 12.99
C ALA A 94 -16.84 14.46 12.26
N LYS A 95 -15.92 13.78 11.54
CA LYS A 95 -14.79 14.38 10.83
C LYS A 95 -14.70 13.79 9.41
N PRO A 96 -15.65 14.06 8.50
CA PRO A 96 -15.76 13.37 7.22
C PRO A 96 -14.56 13.58 6.28
N ASP A 97 -13.77 14.62 6.52
CA ASP A 97 -12.62 14.99 5.72
C ASP A 97 -11.25 14.66 6.35
N ASP A 98 -11.25 13.96 7.49
CA ASP A 98 -10.01 13.58 8.16
C ASP A 98 -9.28 12.51 7.35
N LYS A 99 -8.15 12.90 6.78
CA LYS A 99 -7.36 12.06 5.87
C LYS A 99 -6.79 10.84 6.57
N SER A 100 -6.37 10.98 7.82
CA SER A 100 -5.80 9.87 8.61
C SER A 100 -6.85 8.81 8.93
N LEU A 101 -8.06 9.25 9.30
CA LEU A 101 -9.18 8.33 9.53
C LEU A 101 -9.64 7.64 8.24
N MET A 102 -9.68 8.38 7.12
CA MET A 102 -9.97 7.80 5.80
C MET A 102 -8.91 6.76 5.41
N GLU A 103 -7.64 7.05 5.62
CA GLU A 103 -6.55 6.13 5.32
C GLU A 103 -6.64 4.86 6.16
N MET A 104 -6.82 5.00 7.48
CA MET A 104 -7.03 3.85 8.39
C MET A 104 -8.23 3.00 7.97
N LYS A 105 -9.36 3.63 7.62
CA LYS A 105 -10.54 2.94 7.12
C LYS A 105 -10.25 2.20 5.81
N GLY A 106 -9.62 2.85 4.84
CA GLY A 106 -9.28 2.27 3.54
C GLY A 106 -8.33 1.08 3.66
N ILE A 107 -7.25 1.21 4.46
CA ILE A 107 -6.32 0.11 4.72
C ILE A 107 -7.04 -1.05 5.44
N SER A 108 -7.89 -0.76 6.40
CA SER A 108 -8.65 -1.80 7.11
C SER A 108 -9.54 -2.60 6.15
N LEU A 109 -10.25 -1.94 5.24
CA LEU A 109 -11.06 -2.57 4.21
C LEU A 109 -10.22 -3.45 3.27
N GLU A 110 -9.06 -2.96 2.82
CA GLU A 110 -8.11 -3.73 2.03
C GLU A 110 -7.69 -5.02 2.76
N LYS A 111 -7.28 -4.90 4.02
CA LYS A 111 -6.84 -6.04 4.83
C LYS A 111 -7.96 -7.03 5.17
N MET A 112 -9.19 -6.56 5.22
CA MET A 112 -10.39 -7.39 5.36
C MET A 112 -10.88 -8.00 4.02
N ARG A 113 -10.12 -7.85 2.94
CA ARG A 113 -10.45 -8.32 1.59
C ARG A 113 -11.73 -7.71 1.01
N GLN A 114 -11.95 -6.44 1.29
CA GLN A 114 -13.03 -5.60 0.75
C GLN A 114 -12.45 -4.53 -0.19
N PRO A 115 -11.82 -4.91 -1.31
CA PRO A 115 -11.09 -3.97 -2.16
C PRO A 115 -12.01 -2.97 -2.88
N LYS A 116 -13.28 -3.31 -3.14
CA LYS A 116 -14.21 -2.38 -3.79
C LYS A 116 -14.47 -1.15 -2.94
N GLU A 117 -14.82 -1.39 -1.68
CA GLU A 117 -15.08 -0.33 -0.70
C GLU A 117 -13.80 0.46 -0.37
N ALA A 118 -12.66 -0.20 -0.33
CA ALA A 118 -11.36 0.43 -0.14
C ALA A 118 -11.02 1.37 -1.29
N ILE A 119 -11.31 0.99 -2.55
CA ILE A 119 -11.11 1.83 -3.74
C ILE A 119 -11.86 3.15 -3.59
N ASP A 120 -13.14 3.14 -3.20
CA ASP A 120 -13.94 4.36 -3.03
C ASP A 120 -13.31 5.34 -2.03
N ILE A 121 -12.68 4.82 -0.97
CA ILE A 121 -11.97 5.64 0.01
C ILE A 121 -10.67 6.20 -0.57
N PHE A 122 -9.86 5.37 -1.24
CA PHE A 122 -8.59 5.80 -1.79
C PHE A 122 -8.74 6.70 -3.02
N GLU A 123 -9.82 6.59 -3.80
CA GLU A 123 -10.17 7.57 -4.83
C GLU A 123 -10.38 8.96 -4.23
N LYS A 124 -11.16 9.05 -3.14
CA LYS A 124 -11.37 10.31 -2.40
C LYS A 124 -10.07 10.86 -1.83
N LEU A 125 -9.25 9.98 -1.20
CA LEU A 125 -7.95 10.36 -0.66
C LEU A 125 -7.02 10.88 -1.74
N TYR A 126 -6.89 10.17 -2.86
CA TYR A 126 -6.04 10.57 -3.96
C TYR A 126 -6.52 11.88 -4.59
N ALA A 127 -7.83 12.05 -4.78
CA ALA A 127 -8.40 13.29 -5.30
C ALA A 127 -8.04 14.51 -4.42
N LYS A 128 -8.09 14.34 -3.08
CA LYS A 128 -7.83 15.40 -2.10
C LYS A 128 -6.35 15.69 -1.88
N THR A 129 -5.49 14.67 -1.93
CA THR A 129 -4.10 14.80 -1.49
C THR A 129 -3.11 14.89 -2.62
N LYS A 130 -3.44 14.34 -3.78
CA LYS A 130 -2.51 14.10 -4.89
C LYS A 130 -1.23 13.40 -4.43
N SER A 131 -1.35 12.55 -3.40
CA SER A 131 -0.22 11.81 -2.84
C SER A 131 0.16 10.64 -3.74
N PRO A 132 1.44 10.47 -4.10
CA PRO A 132 1.93 9.28 -4.80
C PRO A 132 1.61 7.97 -4.07
N TYR A 133 1.64 7.99 -2.73
CA TYR A 133 1.28 6.83 -1.92
C TYR A 133 -0.18 6.43 -2.09
N HIS A 134 -1.11 7.40 -2.07
CA HIS A 134 -2.53 7.10 -2.26
C HIS A 134 -2.83 6.64 -3.68
N ALA A 135 -2.11 7.17 -4.69
CA ALA A 135 -2.19 6.66 -6.06
C ALA A 135 -1.73 5.20 -6.14
N TYR A 136 -0.57 4.89 -5.54
CA TYR A 136 -0.04 3.53 -5.49
C TYR A 136 -1.03 2.55 -4.83
N LYS A 137 -1.58 2.90 -3.66
CA LYS A 137 -2.57 2.07 -2.96
C LYS A 137 -3.84 1.86 -3.78
N LEU A 138 -4.31 2.91 -4.45
CA LEU A 138 -5.47 2.82 -5.35
C LEU A 138 -5.18 1.87 -6.53
N MET A 139 -4.02 2.01 -7.17
CA MET A 139 -3.60 1.14 -8.27
C MET A 139 -3.47 -0.33 -7.86
N GLU A 140 -2.89 -0.62 -6.67
CA GLU A 140 -2.81 -1.98 -6.13
C GLU A 140 -4.19 -2.64 -6.08
N MET A 141 -5.17 -1.94 -5.52
CA MET A 141 -6.52 -2.46 -5.37
C MET A 141 -7.26 -2.56 -6.70
N GLN A 142 -7.19 -1.54 -7.56
CA GLN A 142 -7.77 -1.57 -8.91
C GLN A 142 -7.22 -2.74 -9.73
N TYR A 143 -5.89 -2.96 -9.68
CA TYR A 143 -5.25 -4.09 -10.34
C TYR A 143 -5.72 -5.43 -9.76
N SER A 144 -5.79 -5.56 -8.44
CA SER A 144 -6.17 -6.80 -7.75
C SER A 144 -7.56 -7.32 -8.13
N ILE A 145 -8.49 -6.41 -8.46
CA ILE A 145 -9.85 -6.76 -8.92
C ILE A 145 -10.06 -6.59 -10.42
N LYS A 146 -8.95 -6.49 -11.17
CA LYS A 146 -8.93 -6.38 -12.64
C LYS A 146 -9.66 -5.16 -13.21
N ARG A 147 -9.75 -4.06 -12.47
CA ARG A 147 -10.15 -2.74 -12.99
C ARG A 147 -8.97 -2.10 -13.73
N LEU A 148 -8.48 -2.78 -14.78
CA LEU A 148 -7.20 -2.46 -15.43
C LEU A 148 -7.19 -1.09 -16.11
N ALA A 149 -8.28 -0.71 -16.78
CA ALA A 149 -8.39 0.61 -17.41
C ALA A 149 -8.29 1.75 -16.40
N GLU A 150 -8.91 1.60 -15.23
CA GLU A 150 -8.85 2.57 -14.15
C GLU A 150 -7.48 2.61 -13.50
N CYS A 151 -6.85 1.43 -13.31
CA CYS A 151 -5.48 1.34 -12.82
C CYS A 151 -4.53 2.13 -13.73
N ILE A 152 -4.62 1.97 -15.05
CA ILE A 152 -3.83 2.73 -16.03
C ILE A 152 -4.12 4.23 -15.97
N ALA A 153 -5.39 4.63 -15.85
CA ALA A 153 -5.76 6.03 -15.72
C ALA A 153 -5.16 6.66 -14.45
N THR A 154 -5.21 5.92 -13.33
CA THR A 154 -4.59 6.33 -12.06
C THR A 154 -3.07 6.43 -12.22
N ALA A 155 -2.41 5.46 -12.86
CA ALA A 155 -0.98 5.47 -13.14
C ALA A 155 -0.56 6.69 -13.96
N ASN A 156 -1.25 6.96 -15.07
CA ASN A 156 -0.98 8.14 -15.92
C ASN A 156 -1.11 9.47 -15.17
N SER A 157 -2.04 9.53 -14.22
CA SER A 157 -2.18 10.69 -13.33
C SER A 157 -1.05 10.76 -12.31
N ALA A 158 -0.66 9.62 -11.73
CA ALA A 158 0.38 9.53 -10.72
C ALA A 158 1.78 9.86 -11.28
N GLU A 159 2.07 9.50 -12.53
CA GLU A 159 3.36 9.80 -13.19
C GLU A 159 3.65 11.30 -13.33
N LYS A 160 2.61 12.14 -13.28
CA LYS A 160 2.74 13.60 -13.32
C LYS A 160 3.05 14.22 -11.97
N LEU A 161 3.06 13.42 -10.90
CA LEU A 161 3.36 13.88 -9.55
C LEU A 161 4.88 14.03 -9.33
N GLN A 162 5.23 14.84 -8.35
CA GLN A 162 6.62 14.94 -7.90
C GLN A 162 6.93 13.79 -6.94
N PHE A 163 8.01 13.07 -7.25
CA PHE A 163 8.53 12.02 -6.38
C PHE A 163 9.80 12.51 -5.68
N LYS A 164 9.86 12.23 -4.39
CA LYS A 164 11.03 12.51 -3.59
C LYS A 164 11.81 11.22 -3.33
N PRO A 165 13.13 11.25 -3.16
CA PRO A 165 13.95 10.06 -2.92
C PRO A 165 13.53 9.26 -1.68
N GLU A 166 12.97 9.92 -0.66
CA GLU A 166 12.47 9.28 0.55
C GLU A 166 11.14 8.53 0.37
N TYR A 167 10.45 8.72 -0.76
CA TYR A 167 9.22 7.96 -1.05
C TYR A 167 9.58 6.55 -1.49
N VAL A 168 9.55 5.66 -0.52
CA VAL A 168 9.88 4.25 -0.69
C VAL A 168 8.71 3.38 -0.25
N MET A 169 8.68 2.17 -0.79
CA MET A 169 7.74 1.13 -0.42
C MET A 169 8.46 -0.17 -0.08
N THR A 170 7.80 -1.00 0.69
CA THR A 170 8.22 -2.38 0.95
C THR A 170 7.32 -3.35 0.22
N TYR A 171 7.89 -4.48 -0.20
CA TYR A 171 7.17 -5.56 -0.88
C TYR A 171 7.71 -6.92 -0.43
N ASN A 172 6.94 -7.98 -0.60
CA ASN A 172 7.36 -9.34 -0.24
C ASN A 172 7.73 -10.12 -1.50
N VAL A 173 8.80 -10.92 -1.39
CA VAL A 173 9.20 -11.93 -2.38
C VAL A 173 9.44 -13.22 -1.62
N GLY A 174 8.46 -14.13 -1.66
CA GLY A 174 8.45 -15.29 -0.76
C GLY A 174 8.41 -14.82 0.71
N ASP A 175 9.35 -15.31 1.52
CA ASP A 175 9.47 -14.95 2.94
C ASP A 175 10.37 -13.71 3.18
N GLU A 176 10.96 -13.15 2.13
CA GLU A 176 11.83 -11.98 2.22
C GLU A 176 11.09 -10.69 1.96
N MET A 177 11.51 -9.62 2.65
CA MET A 177 10.99 -8.28 2.43
C MET A 177 12.01 -7.44 1.66
N GLY A 178 11.58 -6.96 0.50
CA GLY A 178 12.33 -5.99 -0.30
C GLY A 178 11.86 -4.56 -0.04
N ARG A 179 12.67 -3.62 -0.49
CA ARG A 179 12.38 -2.18 -0.47
C ARG A 179 12.75 -1.59 -1.83
N THR A 180 11.93 -0.67 -2.32
CA THR A 180 12.19 0.06 -3.56
C THR A 180 11.60 1.46 -3.52
N TYR A 181 11.91 2.30 -4.52
CA TYR A 181 11.25 3.59 -4.67
C TYR A 181 9.77 3.41 -5.01
N LEU A 182 8.93 4.23 -4.40
CA LEU A 182 7.47 4.22 -4.66
C LEU A 182 7.16 4.41 -6.15
N GLN A 183 7.93 5.25 -6.85
CA GLN A 183 7.78 5.46 -8.29
C GLN A 183 8.07 4.19 -9.09
N ALA A 184 9.07 3.40 -8.70
CA ALA A 184 9.34 2.11 -9.34
C ALA A 184 8.18 1.13 -9.12
N GLY A 185 7.57 1.13 -7.92
CA GLY A 185 6.37 0.36 -7.63
C GLY A 185 5.18 0.75 -8.52
N ILE A 186 4.96 2.05 -8.73
CA ILE A 186 3.92 2.57 -9.64
C ILE A 186 4.19 2.09 -11.07
N PHE A 187 5.42 2.19 -11.57
CA PHE A 187 5.76 1.69 -12.91
C PHE A 187 5.54 0.19 -13.04
N ASN A 188 5.88 -0.57 -12.01
CA ASN A 188 5.66 -2.02 -12.03
C ASN A 188 4.16 -2.38 -12.14
N ILE A 189 3.28 -1.75 -11.34
CA ILE A 189 1.84 -1.99 -11.41
C ILE A 189 1.27 -1.51 -12.75
N HIS A 190 1.72 -0.36 -13.27
CA HIS A 190 1.33 0.14 -14.59
C HIS A 190 1.70 -0.89 -15.68
N GLY A 191 2.93 -1.40 -15.64
CA GLY A 191 3.41 -2.45 -16.55
C GLY A 191 2.55 -3.70 -16.49
N LEU A 192 2.20 -4.17 -15.29
CA LEU A 192 1.31 -5.33 -15.11
C LEU A 192 -0.08 -5.09 -15.72
N ALA A 193 -0.68 -3.92 -15.46
CA ALA A 193 -2.01 -3.59 -15.98
C ALA A 193 -2.02 -3.51 -17.53
N LEU A 194 -0.99 -2.93 -18.12
CA LEU A 194 -0.82 -2.88 -19.58
C LEU A 194 -0.61 -4.28 -20.17
N TYR A 195 0.23 -5.08 -19.55
CA TYR A 195 0.54 -6.44 -20.00
C TYR A 195 -0.72 -7.33 -19.97
N ASP A 196 -1.53 -7.22 -18.92
CA ASP A 196 -2.80 -7.95 -18.77
C ASP A 196 -3.88 -7.48 -19.78
N LEU A 197 -3.77 -6.27 -20.34
CA LEU A 197 -4.59 -5.76 -21.44
C LEU A 197 -4.02 -6.09 -22.84
N ASP A 198 -3.08 -7.03 -22.93
CA ASP A 198 -2.38 -7.43 -24.16
C ASP A 198 -1.54 -6.30 -24.81
N ARG A 199 -1.28 -5.21 -24.10
CA ARG A 199 -0.37 -4.13 -24.49
C ARG A 199 1.06 -4.46 -24.04
N LYS A 200 1.55 -5.61 -24.49
CA LYS A 200 2.76 -6.26 -23.94
C LYS A 200 4.03 -5.43 -24.10
N ALA A 201 4.22 -4.80 -25.25
CA ALA A 201 5.39 -3.97 -25.51
C ALA A 201 5.44 -2.75 -24.57
N GLU A 202 4.29 -2.12 -24.32
CA GLU A 202 4.19 -1.00 -23.40
C GLU A 202 4.40 -1.44 -21.95
N GLY A 203 3.78 -2.57 -21.55
CA GLY A 203 3.98 -3.15 -20.23
C GLY A 203 5.45 -3.45 -19.94
N LYS A 204 6.16 -4.06 -20.92
CA LYS A 204 7.61 -4.32 -20.85
C LYS A 204 8.41 -3.04 -20.64
N ALA A 205 8.11 -1.97 -21.38
CA ALA A 205 8.79 -0.69 -21.24
C ALA A 205 8.63 -0.10 -19.82
N TYR A 206 7.48 -0.29 -19.18
CA TYR A 206 7.27 0.16 -17.78
C TYR A 206 8.07 -0.68 -16.79
N PHE A 207 8.21 -1.99 -16.98
CA PHE A 207 9.10 -2.80 -16.15
C PHE A 207 10.57 -2.38 -16.31
N GLU A 208 11.00 -2.06 -17.53
CA GLU A 208 12.33 -1.52 -17.80
C GLU A 208 12.56 -0.18 -17.08
N ARG A 209 11.58 0.73 -17.10
CA ARG A 209 11.62 1.99 -16.34
C ARG A 209 11.72 1.74 -14.82
N ALA A 210 11.00 0.74 -14.30
CA ALA A 210 11.06 0.39 -12.88
C ALA A 210 12.46 -0.12 -12.48
N VAL A 211 13.07 -0.98 -13.30
CA VAL A 211 14.42 -1.50 -13.08
C VAL A 211 15.49 -0.43 -13.29
N ALA A 212 15.28 0.51 -14.22
CA ALA A 212 16.18 1.64 -14.41
C ALA A 212 16.22 2.58 -13.18
N LEU A 213 15.09 2.75 -12.48
CA LEU A 213 15.02 3.50 -11.22
C LEU A 213 15.67 2.75 -10.05
N ASP A 214 15.46 1.45 -9.98
CA ASP A 214 16.01 0.59 -8.94
C ASP A 214 16.37 -0.79 -9.52
N SER A 215 17.65 -0.98 -9.81
CA SER A 215 18.15 -2.24 -10.37
C SER A 215 17.96 -3.45 -9.42
N ASN A 216 17.73 -3.21 -8.14
CA ASN A 216 17.48 -4.24 -7.13
C ASN A 216 15.98 -4.56 -6.96
N PHE A 217 15.08 -3.89 -7.67
CA PHE A 217 13.64 -4.16 -7.58
C PHE A 217 13.30 -5.53 -8.15
N VAL A 218 13.20 -6.52 -7.28
CA VAL A 218 13.05 -7.94 -7.64
C VAL A 218 11.80 -8.20 -8.46
N LEU A 219 10.65 -7.63 -8.09
CA LEU A 219 9.38 -7.88 -8.79
C LEU A 219 9.43 -7.42 -10.25
N ALA A 220 9.96 -6.23 -10.53
CA ALA A 220 10.07 -5.73 -11.90
C ALA A 220 11.06 -6.58 -12.74
N ARG A 221 12.16 -7.02 -12.13
CA ARG A 221 13.12 -7.93 -12.79
C ARG A 221 12.50 -9.29 -13.11
N GLN A 222 11.73 -9.86 -12.18
CA GLN A 222 11.01 -11.12 -12.40
C GLN A 222 10.00 -11.00 -13.54
N ASN A 223 9.27 -9.88 -13.63
CA ASN A 223 8.35 -9.62 -14.74
C ASN A 223 9.09 -9.58 -16.09
N LEU A 224 10.23 -8.88 -16.17
CA LEU A 224 11.05 -8.84 -17.38
C LEU A 224 11.59 -10.22 -17.76
N GLU A 225 12.03 -11.01 -16.80
CA GLU A 225 12.53 -12.36 -17.05
C GLU A 225 11.42 -13.29 -17.56
N ALA A 226 10.22 -13.22 -16.96
CA ALA A 226 9.06 -13.97 -17.42
C ALA A 226 8.71 -13.63 -18.88
N ILE A 227 8.78 -12.36 -19.26
CA ILE A 227 8.55 -11.93 -20.65
C ILE A 227 9.59 -12.53 -21.60
N LYS A 228 10.88 -12.49 -21.25
CA LYS A 228 11.94 -13.09 -22.09
C LYS A 228 11.72 -14.58 -22.32
N VAL A 229 11.31 -15.31 -21.29
CA VAL A 229 11.00 -16.75 -21.40
C VAL A 229 9.84 -16.98 -22.36
N ILE A 230 8.79 -16.15 -22.29
CA ILE A 230 7.62 -16.27 -23.19
C ILE A 230 8.01 -15.94 -24.63
N GLU A 231 8.71 -14.82 -24.85
CA GLU A 231 9.21 -14.41 -26.18
C GLU A 231 10.16 -15.47 -26.79
N GLY A 232 11.06 -16.02 -25.97
CA GLY A 232 11.99 -17.06 -26.40
C GLY A 232 11.29 -18.38 -26.80
N LYS A 233 10.18 -18.73 -26.14
CA LYS A 233 9.35 -19.89 -26.53
C LYS A 233 8.57 -19.60 -27.80
N ALA A 234 7.99 -18.40 -27.95
CA ALA A 234 7.26 -18.02 -29.15
C ALA A 234 8.16 -18.06 -30.39
N ASN A 235 9.39 -17.53 -30.28
CA ASN A 235 10.37 -17.58 -31.39
C ASN A 235 10.80 -18.99 -31.79
N LYS A 236 10.76 -19.95 -30.86
CA LYS A 236 11.09 -21.36 -31.17
C LYS A 236 9.94 -22.10 -31.86
N VAL A 237 8.71 -21.62 -31.69
CA VAL A 237 7.51 -22.26 -32.27
C VAL A 237 7.12 -21.63 -33.61
N ASP A 238 7.65 -20.45 -33.97
CA ASP A 238 7.39 -19.82 -35.26
C ASP A 238 7.89 -20.72 -36.41
N PRO A 239 7.00 -21.19 -37.31
CA PRO A 239 7.38 -22.06 -38.43
C PRO A 239 8.41 -21.44 -39.38
N ASN A 240 8.48 -20.09 -39.41
CA ASN A 240 9.39 -19.34 -40.27
C ASN A 240 10.70 -18.93 -39.58
N ASN A 241 10.87 -19.25 -38.28
CA ASN A 241 12.09 -18.95 -37.57
C ASN A 241 13.24 -19.84 -38.06
N PRO A 242 14.35 -19.27 -38.60
CA PRO A 242 15.49 -20.04 -39.09
C PRO A 242 16.13 -20.97 -38.06
N GLN A 243 15.95 -20.70 -36.76
CA GLN A 243 16.45 -21.51 -35.65
C GLN A 243 15.52 -22.70 -35.30
N ASN A 244 14.33 -22.76 -35.90
CA ASN A 244 13.40 -23.87 -35.67
C ASN A 244 13.83 -25.09 -36.54
N PRO A 245 14.09 -26.27 -35.96
CA PRO A 245 14.53 -27.46 -36.73
C PRO A 245 13.61 -27.89 -37.87
N GLY A 246 12.33 -27.46 -37.81
CA GLY A 246 11.32 -27.75 -38.85
C GLY A 246 11.03 -26.58 -39.81
N SER A 247 11.74 -25.46 -39.69
CA SER A 247 11.50 -24.29 -40.53
C SER A 247 11.76 -24.55 -42.01
N PRO A 248 10.91 -24.05 -42.94
CA PRO A 248 11.17 -24.10 -44.37
C PRO A 248 12.52 -23.51 -44.79
N ALA A 249 13.05 -22.56 -43.97
CA ALA A 249 14.36 -21.95 -44.21
C ALA A 249 15.54 -22.93 -43.99
N ASN A 250 15.33 -24.04 -43.27
CA ASN A 250 16.35 -25.04 -42.96
C ASN A 250 16.26 -26.28 -43.86
N LYS A 251 15.36 -26.32 -44.88
CA LYS A 251 15.31 -27.43 -45.82
C LYS A 251 16.54 -27.36 -46.75
N PRO A 252 17.33 -28.44 -46.86
CA PRO A 252 18.42 -28.48 -47.79
C PRO A 252 17.87 -28.27 -49.22
N LYS A 253 18.48 -27.36 -49.98
CA LYS A 253 18.18 -27.20 -51.39
C LYS A 253 18.47 -28.53 -52.08
N GLN A 254 17.42 -29.22 -52.51
CA GLN A 254 17.58 -30.40 -53.38
C GLN A 254 18.12 -29.89 -54.72
N ASN A 255 19.37 -30.26 -55.02
CA ASN A 255 19.95 -30.10 -56.33
C ASN A 255 19.41 -31.17 -57.25
#